data_8acb3ec21213c58813e9ab8d36b4bd65
#
_entry.id   8acb3ec21213c58813e9ab8d36b4bd65
#
_cell.length_a   1.000
_cell.length_b   1.000
_cell.length_c   1.000
_cell.angle_alpha   90.00
_cell.angle_beta   90.00
_cell.angle_gamma   90.00
#
_symmetry.space_group_name_H-M   'P 1'
#
loop_
_entity.id
_entity.type
_entity.pdbx_description
1 polymer ?
#
loop_
_entity_poly.entity_id
_entity_poly.type
_entity_poly.pdbx_seq_one_letter_code
_entity_poly.pdbx_strand_id
1 'polypeptide(L)'
;MPMRVIQADITRLDLDAIVNAANPTLLGGGGVDGAIHRAAGPALLRSCRDLPESTPGVRCRTGEARITPGFDLPARYVIHTVGPIWHGGNDGEPRMLERCYRHALQLLHVHQLHTIRSE
;
A
#
# COMPACT_ATOMS: atom_id res chain seq x y z
N MET A 1 6.05 8.23 19.62
CA MET A 1 6.39 9.28 18.68
C MET A 1 5.15 10.04 18.28
N PRO A 2 5.13 11.37 18.43
CA PRO A 2 3.93 12.10 18.03
C PRO A 2 3.74 12.00 16.53
N MET A 3 2.51 11.76 16.15
CA MET A 3 2.15 11.75 14.74
C MET A 3 2.14 13.17 14.22
N ARG A 4 2.91 13.43 13.18
CA ARG A 4 2.86 14.68 12.44
C ARG A 4 1.98 14.52 11.22
N VAL A 5 1.03 15.42 11.08
CA VAL A 5 0.34 15.55 9.80
C VAL A 5 1.20 16.47 8.94
N ILE A 6 1.83 15.90 7.93
CA ILE A 6 2.66 16.64 6.99
C ILE A 6 1.97 16.55 5.64
N GLN A 7 1.67 17.71 5.06
CA GLN A 7 1.27 17.74 3.65
C GLN A 7 2.52 17.59 2.81
N ALA A 8 2.81 16.34 2.46
CA ALA A 8 3.96 16.02 1.64
C ALA A 8 3.51 15.09 0.53
N ASP A 9 4.18 15.21 -0.61
CA ASP A 9 4.00 14.26 -1.70
C ASP A 9 4.67 12.95 -1.29
N ILE A 10 3.86 11.91 -1.04
CA ILE A 10 4.35 10.61 -0.59
C ILE A 10 5.31 9.97 -1.58
N THR A 11 5.23 10.32 -2.88
CA THR A 11 6.11 9.78 -3.91
C THR A 11 7.53 10.35 -3.84
N ARG A 12 7.76 11.37 -3.03
CA ARG A 12 9.08 12.02 -2.87
C ARG A 12 9.75 11.71 -1.54
N LEU A 13 9.12 10.90 -0.69
CA LEU A 13 9.65 10.59 0.62
C LEU A 13 10.71 9.49 0.54
N ASP A 14 11.90 9.80 1.04
CA ASP A 14 13.03 8.86 1.12
C ASP A 14 12.91 8.06 2.42
N LEU A 15 12.06 7.04 2.39
CA LEU A 15 11.75 6.19 3.53
C LEU A 15 12.00 4.73 3.15
N ASP A 16 12.03 3.86 4.16
CA ASP A 16 12.12 2.42 3.91
C ASP A 16 10.89 1.92 3.16
N ALA A 17 9.71 2.41 3.50
CA ALA A 17 8.49 2.03 2.82
C ALA A 17 7.46 3.16 2.84
N ILE A 18 6.62 3.18 1.82
CA ILE A 18 5.38 3.96 1.81
C ILE A 18 4.20 3.00 1.65
N VAL A 19 3.04 3.40 2.16
CA VAL A 19 1.83 2.60 2.05
C VAL A 19 0.95 3.17 0.95
N ASN A 20 0.58 2.30 0.02
CA ASN A 20 -0.32 2.61 -1.09
C ASN A 20 -1.72 2.10 -0.79
N ALA A 21 -2.70 2.99 -0.86
CA ALA A 21 -4.11 2.62 -0.80
C ALA A 21 -4.53 2.09 -2.18
N ALA A 22 -4.48 0.79 -2.33
CA ALA A 22 -4.67 0.11 -3.60
C ALA A 22 -6.08 -0.47 -3.73
N ASN A 23 -6.41 -0.91 -4.93
CA ASN A 23 -7.59 -1.75 -5.17
C ASN A 23 -7.16 -3.23 -5.19
N PRO A 24 -8.12 -4.18 -5.16
CA PRO A 24 -7.77 -5.61 -5.05
C PRO A 24 -6.94 -6.16 -6.21
N THR A 25 -7.00 -5.55 -7.38
CA THR A 25 -6.20 -6.01 -8.52
C THR A 25 -4.72 -5.69 -8.39
N LEU A 26 -4.37 -4.65 -7.64
CA LEU A 26 -3.04 -4.05 -7.52
C LEU A 26 -2.47 -3.55 -8.85
N LEU A 27 -3.31 -3.30 -9.83
CA LEU A 27 -2.86 -2.88 -11.18
C LEU A 27 -2.95 -1.36 -11.38
N GLY A 28 -2.99 -0.60 -10.30
CA GLY A 28 -3.07 0.84 -10.37
C GLY A 28 -4.49 1.36 -10.43
N GLY A 29 -4.64 2.65 -10.37
CA GLY A 29 -5.92 3.33 -10.39
C GLY A 29 -5.72 4.83 -10.37
N GLY A 30 -6.69 5.56 -9.83
CA GLY A 30 -6.61 7.01 -9.70
C GLY A 30 -6.00 7.46 -8.38
N GLY A 31 -5.96 8.76 -8.16
CA GLY A 31 -5.50 9.34 -6.91
C GLY A 31 -4.06 8.99 -6.57
N VAL A 32 -3.83 8.68 -5.29
CA VAL A 32 -2.50 8.34 -4.77
C VAL A 32 -1.94 7.08 -5.42
N ASP A 33 -2.78 6.05 -5.62
CA ASP A 33 -2.38 4.82 -6.29
C ASP A 33 -1.81 5.11 -7.68
N GLY A 34 -2.51 5.90 -8.47
CA GLY A 34 -2.03 6.31 -9.78
C GLY A 34 -0.74 7.12 -9.73
N ALA A 35 -0.62 8.03 -8.75
CA ALA A 35 0.58 8.84 -8.57
C ALA A 35 1.79 7.97 -8.21
N ILE A 36 1.61 6.99 -7.34
CA ILE A 36 2.69 6.07 -6.96
C ILE A 36 3.13 5.26 -8.17
N HIS A 37 2.21 4.72 -8.95
CA HIS A 37 2.57 3.97 -10.16
C HIS A 37 3.30 4.83 -11.19
N ARG A 38 2.87 6.08 -11.38
CA ARG A 38 3.56 6.99 -12.32
C ARG A 38 4.98 7.29 -11.86
N ALA A 39 5.17 7.57 -10.57
CA ALA A 39 6.48 7.91 -10.02
C ALA A 39 7.42 6.70 -9.97
N ALA A 40 6.90 5.52 -9.69
CA ALA A 40 7.68 4.28 -9.63
C ALA A 40 8.11 3.78 -11.01
N GLY A 41 7.37 4.15 -12.04
CA GLY A 41 7.60 3.67 -13.39
C GLY A 41 6.94 2.33 -13.68
N PRO A 42 7.04 1.83 -14.93
CA PRO A 42 6.29 0.64 -15.36
C PRO A 42 6.73 -0.66 -14.68
N ALA A 43 7.91 -0.69 -14.07
CA ALA A 43 8.38 -1.87 -13.36
C ALA A 43 7.51 -2.21 -12.14
N LEU A 44 6.92 -1.20 -11.48
CA LEU A 44 6.02 -1.45 -10.36
C LEU A 44 4.78 -2.23 -10.82
N LEU A 45 4.19 -1.82 -11.94
CA LEU A 45 3.02 -2.51 -12.48
C LEU A 45 3.35 -3.96 -12.83
N ARG A 46 4.52 -4.20 -13.44
CA ARG A 46 4.96 -5.57 -13.74
C ARG A 46 5.12 -6.40 -12.48
N SER A 47 5.72 -5.83 -11.44
CA SER A 47 5.91 -6.52 -10.16
C SER A 47 4.57 -6.85 -9.50
N CYS A 48 3.62 -5.93 -9.52
CA CYS A 48 2.27 -6.19 -9.00
C CYS A 48 1.56 -7.27 -9.80
N ARG A 49 1.70 -7.24 -11.13
CA ARG A 49 1.07 -8.23 -12.01
C ARG A 49 1.59 -9.64 -11.73
N ASP A 50 2.85 -9.77 -11.33
CA ASP A 50 3.48 -11.05 -11.03
C ASP A 50 3.11 -11.61 -9.67
N LEU A 51 2.44 -10.83 -8.82
CA LEU A 51 1.96 -11.31 -7.52
C LEU A 51 0.86 -12.37 -7.72
N PRO A 52 0.83 -13.40 -6.88
CA PRO A 52 -0.20 -14.44 -7.00
C PRO A 52 -1.61 -13.88 -6.82
N GLU A 53 -2.53 -14.35 -7.63
CA GLU A 53 -3.95 -14.06 -7.49
C GLU A 53 -4.56 -15.06 -6.49
N SER A 54 -5.25 -14.55 -5.47
CA SER A 54 -6.00 -15.40 -4.54
C SER A 54 -7.28 -15.94 -5.18
N THR A 55 -7.91 -15.11 -6.00
CA THR A 55 -9.01 -15.47 -6.90
C THR A 55 -8.79 -14.69 -8.20
N PRO A 56 -9.42 -15.07 -9.33
CA PRO A 56 -9.20 -14.34 -10.57
C PRO A 56 -9.42 -12.84 -10.43
N GLY A 57 -8.39 -12.06 -10.79
CA GLY A 57 -8.41 -10.60 -10.70
C GLY A 57 -8.13 -10.03 -9.31
N VAL A 58 -7.94 -10.85 -8.28
CA VAL A 58 -7.71 -10.38 -6.92
C VAL A 58 -6.33 -10.81 -6.43
N ARG A 59 -5.41 -9.86 -6.30
CA ARG A 59 -4.07 -10.09 -5.77
C ARG A 59 -3.95 -9.74 -4.29
N CYS A 60 -4.81 -8.85 -3.82
CA CYS A 60 -4.84 -8.44 -2.42
C CYS A 60 -6.29 -8.25 -2.00
N ARG A 61 -6.73 -9.02 -1.01
CA ARG A 61 -8.10 -8.90 -0.50
C ARG A 61 -8.20 -7.70 0.44
N THR A 62 -9.42 -7.19 0.61
CA THR A 62 -9.69 -6.17 1.62
C THR A 62 -9.17 -6.62 2.98
N GLY A 63 -8.41 -5.74 3.64
CA GLY A 63 -7.81 -6.02 4.94
C GLY A 63 -6.45 -6.69 4.87
N GLU A 64 -5.98 -7.06 3.69
CA GLU A 64 -4.66 -7.65 3.50
C GLU A 64 -3.66 -6.63 2.98
N ALA A 65 -2.39 -7.02 2.93
CA ALA A 65 -1.31 -6.19 2.41
C ALA A 65 -0.33 -7.02 1.60
N ARG A 66 0.32 -6.38 0.63
CA ARG A 66 1.39 -6.98 -0.17
C ARG A 66 2.54 -5.98 -0.24
N ILE A 67 3.75 -6.46 -0.41
CA ILE A 67 4.93 -5.59 -0.51
C ILE A 67 5.62 -5.82 -1.85
N THR A 68 6.06 -4.72 -2.46
CA THR A 68 6.89 -4.73 -3.66
C THR A 68 8.05 -3.76 -3.48
N PRO A 69 9.12 -3.89 -4.29
CA PRO A 69 10.11 -2.82 -4.35
C PRO A 69 9.52 -1.51 -4.84
N GLY A 70 10.18 -0.40 -4.55
CA GLY A 70 9.72 0.94 -4.95
C GLY A 70 10.19 1.38 -6.33
N PHE A 71 11.14 0.67 -6.93
CA PHE A 71 11.72 0.98 -8.25
C PHE A 71 12.23 2.42 -8.33
N ASP A 72 11.61 3.27 -9.15
CA ASP A 72 12.08 4.66 -9.32
C ASP A 72 11.67 5.59 -8.18
N LEU A 73 10.87 5.12 -7.23
CA LEU A 73 10.55 5.89 -6.03
C LEU A 73 11.77 6.03 -5.12
N PRO A 74 11.90 7.15 -4.38
CA PRO A 74 12.90 7.22 -3.31
C PRO A 74 12.68 6.19 -2.22
N ALA A 75 11.43 5.84 -1.92
CA ALA A 75 11.10 4.78 -0.98
C ALA A 75 11.59 3.44 -1.52
N ARG A 76 12.20 2.63 -0.65
CA ARG A 76 12.74 1.34 -1.05
C ARG A 76 11.66 0.33 -1.38
N TYR A 77 10.53 0.40 -0.68
CA TYR A 77 9.42 -0.54 -0.82
C TYR A 77 8.09 0.19 -0.85
N VAL A 78 7.11 -0.46 -1.47
CA VAL A 78 5.70 -0.04 -1.40
C VAL A 78 4.92 -1.16 -0.72
N ILE A 79 4.18 -0.83 0.32
CA ILE A 79 3.23 -1.74 0.95
C ILE A 79 1.85 -1.37 0.43
N HIS A 80 1.26 -2.29 -0.33
CA HIS A 80 -0.06 -2.11 -0.93
C HIS A 80 -1.10 -2.67 0.02
N THR A 81 -2.05 -1.85 0.45
CA THR A 81 -3.18 -2.29 1.27
C THR A 81 -4.48 -1.99 0.55
N VAL A 82 -5.49 -2.82 0.81
CA VAL A 82 -6.84 -2.62 0.26
C VAL A 82 -7.77 -2.38 1.44
N GLY A 83 -8.13 -1.11 1.62
CA GLY A 83 -9.08 -0.72 2.66
C GLY A 83 -10.52 -1.05 2.26
N PRO A 84 -11.43 -1.02 3.23
CA PRO A 84 -12.84 -1.27 2.96
C PRO A 84 -13.48 -0.10 2.22
N ILE A 85 -14.54 -0.39 1.46
CA ILE A 85 -15.45 0.63 0.99
C ILE A 85 -16.30 1.04 2.20
N TRP A 86 -16.29 2.33 2.54
CA TRP A 86 -16.92 2.79 3.76
C TRP A 86 -18.43 3.00 3.55
N HIS A 87 -19.24 2.32 4.37
CA HIS A 87 -20.68 2.39 4.32
C HIS A 87 -21.27 2.81 5.67
N GLY A 88 -20.78 3.93 6.22
CA GLY A 88 -21.26 4.46 7.50
C GLY A 88 -20.57 3.89 8.75
N GLY A 89 -19.64 2.97 8.58
CA GLY A 89 -18.84 2.43 9.68
C GLY A 89 -19.49 1.27 10.45
N ASN A 90 -20.60 0.72 9.97
CA ASN A 90 -21.35 -0.34 10.68
C ASN A 90 -21.25 -1.72 10.00
N ASP A 91 -20.53 -1.82 8.89
CA ASP A 91 -20.39 -3.08 8.13
C ASP A 91 -19.01 -3.72 8.32
N GLY A 92 -18.39 -3.51 9.48
CA GLY A 92 -17.08 -4.09 9.78
C GLY A 92 -15.91 -3.31 9.20
N GLU A 93 -16.14 -2.12 8.64
CA GLU A 93 -15.06 -1.31 8.05
C GLU A 93 -13.94 -0.98 9.03
N PRO A 94 -14.22 -0.59 10.31
CA PRO A 94 -13.14 -0.32 11.25
C PRO A 94 -12.26 -1.55 11.50
N ARG A 95 -12.85 -2.75 11.54
CA ARG A 95 -12.10 -3.99 11.71
C ARG A 95 -11.23 -4.29 10.50
N MET A 96 -11.73 -4.05 9.29
CA MET A 96 -10.96 -4.23 8.06
C MET A 96 -9.79 -3.26 7.97
N LEU A 97 -10.01 -2.01 8.38
CA LEU A 97 -8.94 -1.01 8.43
C LEU A 97 -7.85 -1.42 9.43
N GLU A 98 -8.25 -1.91 10.60
CA GLU A 98 -7.31 -2.44 11.59
C GLU A 98 -6.49 -3.60 11.01
N ARG A 99 -7.10 -4.49 10.25
CA ARG A 99 -6.39 -5.58 9.59
C ARG A 99 -5.36 -5.07 8.58
N CYS A 100 -5.68 -4.02 7.83
CA CYS A 100 -4.72 -3.39 6.92
C CYS A 100 -3.48 -2.92 7.68
N TYR A 101 -3.66 -2.23 8.78
CA TYR A 101 -2.55 -1.76 9.60
C TYR A 101 -1.75 -2.93 10.18
N ARG A 102 -2.42 -3.95 10.68
CA ARG A 102 -1.75 -5.12 11.25
C ARG A 102 -0.90 -5.83 10.22
N HIS A 103 -1.43 -6.07 9.03
CA HIS A 103 -0.69 -6.74 7.96
C HIS A 103 0.47 -5.88 7.46
N ALA A 104 0.28 -4.56 7.34
CA ALA A 104 1.36 -3.66 6.96
C ALA A 104 2.50 -3.69 7.98
N LEU A 105 2.18 -3.68 9.28
CA LEU A 105 3.17 -3.77 10.35
C LEU A 105 3.90 -5.11 10.34
N GLN A 106 3.21 -6.20 10.04
CA GLN A 106 3.85 -7.51 9.89
C GLN A 106 4.87 -7.52 8.74
N LEU A 107 4.53 -6.90 7.62
CA LEU A 107 5.46 -6.81 6.49
C LEU A 107 6.67 -5.96 6.84
N LEU A 108 6.50 -4.87 7.57
CA LEU A 108 7.62 -4.07 8.07
C LEU A 108 8.53 -4.91 8.94
N HIS A 109 7.97 -5.66 9.86
CA HIS A 109 8.73 -6.50 10.79
C HIS A 109 9.50 -7.58 10.04
N VAL A 110 8.85 -8.29 9.12
CA VAL A 110 9.45 -9.37 8.35
C VAL A 110 10.62 -8.85 7.51
N HIS A 111 10.50 -7.66 6.94
CA HIS A 111 11.54 -7.07 6.11
C HIS A 111 12.52 -6.19 6.89
N GLN A 112 12.38 -6.10 8.23
CA GLN A 112 13.24 -5.30 9.12
C GLN A 112 13.32 -3.84 8.69
N LEU A 113 12.20 -3.27 8.31
CA LEU A 113 12.11 -1.88 7.90
C LEU A 113 11.84 -1.00 9.11
N HIS A 114 12.36 0.22 9.11
CA HIS A 114 12.33 1.12 10.27
C HIS A 114 11.48 2.36 10.05
N THR A 115 11.30 2.79 8.82
CA THR A 115 10.53 3.99 8.51
C THR A 115 9.43 3.67 7.51
N ILE A 116 8.24 4.17 7.79
CA ILE A 116 7.09 3.99 6.93
C ILE A 116 6.23 5.26 6.96
N ARG A 117 5.60 5.56 5.84
CA ARG A 117 4.64 6.64 5.75
C ARG A 117 3.46 6.19 4.92
N SER A 118 2.25 6.52 5.38
CA SER A 118 1.03 6.29 4.64
C SER A 118 0.31 7.60 4.36
N GLU A 119 -0.54 7.54 3.38
CA GLU A 119 -1.43 8.63 3.01
C GLU A 119 -2.63 8.65 3.96
#